data_db46e2b11daa874814f1c77e59866379
#
_entry.id   db46e2b11daa874814f1c77e59866379
#
_cell.length_a   1.000
_cell.length_b   1.000
_cell.length_c   1.000
_cell.angle_alpha   90.00
_cell.angle_beta   90.00
_cell.angle_gamma   90.00
#
_symmetry.space_group_name_H-M   'P 1'
#
loop_
_entity.id
_entity.type
_entity.pdbx_description
1 polymer ?
#
loop_
_entity_poly.entity_id
_entity_poly.type
_entity_poly.pdbx_seq_one_letter_code
_entity_poly.pdbx_strand_id
1 'polypeptide(L)'
;MAKPGFYICPLILFALFVYGLFQSPVEYDSYYDSLEIQLNYLYPFLVLLPIFTCVYGDELKSGTMVTAIGRGLSRTKVILAKFIDTLVLSLTFCLFFLLMDQITFDRFSVVLTKVQILRVLSAYLACWLKIQGFCAFAAIFVYLTWNSSVGVIAGLISIAFSKMILDWLQSHTHLPFYDLTLLGQADQARRQFDAGNAWVHHILFVLLWYAVFLAFSALFFNRKELDL
;
A
#
# COMPACT_ATOMS: atom_id res chain seq x y z
N MET A 1 3.63 18.66 17.42
CA MET A 1 2.77 19.33 16.41
C MET A 1 2.85 18.54 15.12
N ALA A 2 1.71 18.04 14.60
CA ALA A 2 1.69 17.34 13.33
C ALA A 2 2.04 18.32 12.19
N LYS A 3 2.89 17.87 11.27
CA LYS A 3 3.35 18.71 10.15
C LYS A 3 2.22 18.98 9.17
N PRO A 4 2.18 20.14 8.51
CA PRO A 4 1.14 20.48 7.55
C PRO A 4 0.99 19.44 6.43
N GLY A 5 2.08 18.78 6.02
CA GLY A 5 2.05 17.70 5.03
C GLY A 5 1.22 16.48 5.43
N PHE A 6 1.04 16.24 6.73
CA PHE A 6 0.17 15.16 7.22
C PHE A 6 -1.31 15.42 6.92
N TYR A 7 -1.72 16.69 6.93
CA TYR A 7 -3.11 17.07 6.68
C TYR A 7 -3.42 17.28 5.20
N ILE A 8 -2.42 17.53 4.36
CA ILE A 8 -2.62 17.81 2.93
C ILE A 8 -3.19 16.59 2.22
N CYS A 9 -2.66 15.37 2.46
CA CYS A 9 -3.15 14.18 1.78
C CYS A 9 -4.59 13.82 2.17
N PRO A 10 -4.97 13.77 3.47
CA PRO A 10 -6.37 13.61 3.85
C PRO A 10 -7.29 14.70 3.30
N LEU A 11 -6.80 15.93 3.20
CA LEU A 11 -7.58 17.04 2.65
C LEU A 11 -7.81 16.90 1.13
N ILE A 12 -6.80 16.46 0.39
CA ILE A 12 -6.94 16.13 -1.05
C ILE A 12 -7.92 14.98 -1.23
N LEU A 13 -7.81 13.92 -0.41
CA LEU A 13 -8.71 12.77 -0.45
C LEU A 13 -10.15 13.18 -0.14
N PHE A 14 -10.34 14.04 0.87
CA PHE A 14 -11.65 14.59 1.19
C PHE A 14 -12.20 15.45 0.06
N ALA A 15 -11.36 16.27 -0.57
CA ALA A 15 -11.77 17.08 -1.72
C ALA A 15 -12.18 16.22 -2.93
N LEU A 16 -11.44 15.15 -3.22
CA LEU A 16 -11.78 14.18 -4.26
C LEU A 16 -13.09 13.45 -3.96
N PHE A 17 -13.29 13.07 -2.69
CA PHE A 17 -14.54 12.47 -2.23
C PHE A 17 -15.72 13.44 -2.42
N VAL A 18 -15.59 14.69 -1.95
CA VAL A 18 -16.62 15.73 -2.13
C VAL A 18 -16.92 15.95 -3.61
N TYR A 19 -15.86 15.99 -4.46
CA TYR A 19 -16.03 16.09 -5.91
C TYR A 19 -16.84 14.90 -6.48
N GLY A 20 -16.53 13.67 -6.05
CA GLY A 20 -17.27 12.47 -6.45
C GLY A 20 -18.76 12.54 -6.07
N LEU A 21 -19.10 13.15 -4.92
CA LEU A 21 -20.49 13.35 -4.50
C LEU A 21 -21.32 14.29 -5.41
N PHE A 22 -20.68 15.14 -6.20
CA PHE A 22 -21.33 16.04 -7.15
C PHE A 22 -21.44 15.46 -8.56
N GLN A 23 -20.88 14.28 -8.82
CA GLN A 23 -21.03 13.60 -10.10
C GLN A 23 -22.44 13.01 -10.25
N SER A 24 -22.86 12.81 -11.50
CA SER A 24 -24.13 12.16 -11.83
C SER A 24 -24.11 10.71 -11.34
N PRO A 25 -25.27 10.14 -10.98
CA PRO A 25 -25.36 8.72 -10.63
C PRO A 25 -24.86 7.88 -11.79
N VAL A 26 -23.93 6.97 -11.50
CA VAL A 26 -23.29 6.09 -12.47
C VAL A 26 -23.80 4.67 -12.21
N GLU A 27 -23.99 3.90 -13.27
CA GLU A 27 -24.29 2.48 -13.14
C GLU A 27 -23.17 1.75 -12.38
N TYR A 28 -23.51 0.71 -11.62
CA TYR A 28 -22.57 -0.02 -10.78
C TYR A 28 -21.32 -0.50 -11.55
N ASP A 29 -21.50 -1.03 -12.76
CA ASP A 29 -20.37 -1.57 -13.53
C ASP A 29 -19.36 -0.47 -13.92
N SER A 30 -19.84 0.69 -14.38
CA SER A 30 -18.99 1.84 -14.66
C SER A 30 -18.32 2.39 -13.41
N TYR A 31 -19.01 2.39 -12.27
CA TYR A 31 -18.44 2.77 -10.99
C TYR A 31 -17.35 1.79 -10.55
N TYR A 32 -17.61 0.48 -10.65
CA TYR A 32 -16.66 -0.55 -10.25
C TYR A 32 -15.36 -0.50 -11.08
N ASP A 33 -15.46 -0.26 -12.39
CA ASP A 33 -14.29 -0.07 -13.26
C ASP A 33 -13.48 1.15 -12.84
N SER A 34 -14.15 2.26 -12.52
CA SER A 34 -13.49 3.46 -12.01
C SER A 34 -12.83 3.23 -10.65
N LEU A 35 -13.51 2.51 -9.75
CA LEU A 35 -13.00 2.12 -8.44
C LEU A 35 -11.73 1.25 -8.59
N GLU A 36 -11.73 0.30 -9.52
CA GLU A 36 -10.58 -0.57 -9.76
C GLU A 36 -9.35 0.24 -10.18
N ILE A 37 -9.50 1.24 -11.03
CA ILE A 37 -8.42 2.15 -11.43
C ILE A 37 -7.91 2.95 -10.21
N GLN A 38 -8.83 3.47 -9.39
CA GLN A 38 -8.48 4.24 -8.18
C GLN A 38 -7.72 3.36 -7.16
N LEU A 39 -8.18 2.15 -6.91
CA LEU A 39 -7.54 1.21 -5.99
C LEU A 39 -6.17 0.73 -6.46
N ASN A 40 -5.95 0.64 -7.77
CA ASN A 40 -4.67 0.19 -8.31
C ASN A 40 -3.59 1.28 -8.35
N TYR A 41 -3.95 2.54 -8.50
CA TYR A 41 -3.00 3.64 -8.71
C TYR A 41 -3.19 4.80 -7.74
N LEU A 42 -4.38 5.38 -7.68
CA LEU A 42 -4.60 6.63 -6.97
C LEU A 42 -4.48 6.46 -5.46
N TYR A 43 -5.14 5.48 -4.87
CA TYR A 43 -5.13 5.26 -3.42
C TYR A 43 -3.75 4.85 -2.91
N PRO A 44 -3.03 3.89 -3.52
CA PRO A 44 -1.65 3.60 -3.12
C PRO A 44 -0.74 4.83 -3.17
N PHE A 45 -0.86 5.65 -4.23
CA PHE A 45 -0.07 6.85 -4.41
C PHE A 45 -0.34 7.89 -3.30
N LEU A 46 -1.61 8.15 -2.97
CA LEU A 46 -2.00 9.12 -1.95
C LEU A 46 -1.69 8.66 -0.53
N VAL A 47 -1.77 7.36 -0.27
CA VAL A 47 -1.58 6.77 1.07
C VAL A 47 -0.10 6.60 1.43
N LEU A 48 0.75 6.30 0.46
CA LEU A 48 2.17 6.06 0.71
C LEU A 48 2.87 7.25 1.37
N LEU A 49 2.59 8.47 0.92
CA LEU A 49 3.25 9.68 1.40
C LEU A 49 2.96 9.96 2.90
N PRO A 50 1.71 9.99 3.38
CA PRO A 50 1.44 10.17 4.80
C PRO A 50 1.96 9.02 5.66
N ILE A 51 1.91 7.76 5.19
CA ILE A 51 2.48 6.63 5.92
C ILE A 51 3.97 6.84 6.16
N PHE A 52 4.75 7.15 5.11
CA PHE A 52 6.19 7.33 5.26
C PHE A 52 6.56 8.55 6.11
N THR A 53 5.79 9.63 6.00
CA THR A 53 6.00 10.81 6.83
C THR A 53 5.78 10.52 8.31
N CYS A 54 4.74 9.76 8.64
CA CYS A 54 4.41 9.40 10.03
C CYS A 54 5.37 8.35 10.60
N VAL A 55 5.67 7.30 9.83
CA VAL A 55 6.40 6.13 10.35
C VAL A 55 7.91 6.36 10.37
N TYR A 56 8.46 7.03 9.36
CA TYR A 56 9.90 7.19 9.20
C TYR A 56 10.40 8.63 9.30
N GLY A 57 9.57 9.62 8.90
CA GLY A 57 10.02 10.98 8.69
C GLY A 57 10.55 11.66 9.96
N ASP A 58 9.84 11.55 11.06
CA ASP A 58 10.19 12.24 12.31
C ASP A 58 11.25 11.47 13.11
N GLU A 59 11.22 10.15 13.09
CA GLU A 59 12.19 9.35 13.86
C GLU A 59 13.59 9.36 13.27
N LEU A 60 13.71 9.38 11.94
CA LEU A 60 15.01 9.52 11.29
C LEU A 60 15.62 10.91 11.51
N LYS A 61 14.77 11.97 11.51
CA LYS A 61 15.23 13.35 11.74
C LYS A 61 15.60 13.64 13.19
N SER A 62 14.87 13.06 14.13
CA SER A 62 15.09 13.28 15.57
C SER A 62 16.16 12.36 16.17
N GLY A 63 16.64 11.37 15.42
CA GLY A 63 17.59 10.37 15.93
C GLY A 63 16.99 9.41 16.98
N THR A 64 15.67 9.43 17.16
CA THR A 64 15.01 8.57 18.18
C THR A 64 15.22 7.09 17.90
N MET A 65 15.30 6.68 16.63
CA MET A 65 15.61 5.31 16.24
C MET A 65 17.02 4.90 16.68
N VAL A 66 18.03 5.78 16.52
CA VAL A 66 19.41 5.55 16.97
C VAL A 66 19.45 5.43 18.48
N THR A 67 18.78 6.34 19.19
CA THR A 67 18.68 6.33 20.65
C THR A 67 18.02 5.05 21.18
N ALA A 68 16.98 4.55 20.52
CA ALA A 68 16.30 3.30 20.90
C ALA A 68 17.23 2.08 20.76
N ILE A 69 18.04 2.04 19.69
CA ILE A 69 19.03 0.99 19.47
C ILE A 69 20.16 1.10 20.52
N GLY A 70 20.65 2.31 20.81
CA GLY A 70 21.65 2.55 21.85
C GLY A 70 21.19 2.12 23.25
N ARG A 71 19.87 2.09 23.49
CA ARG A 71 19.24 1.56 24.72
C ARG A 71 19.03 0.04 24.70
N GLY A 72 19.55 -0.67 23.70
CA GLY A 72 19.51 -2.14 23.61
C GLY A 72 18.37 -2.73 22.80
N LEU A 73 17.59 -1.93 22.05
CA LEU A 73 16.60 -2.47 21.12
C LEU A 73 17.31 -3.09 19.92
N SER A 74 16.99 -4.33 19.58
CA SER A 74 17.56 -4.95 18.38
C SER A 74 17.04 -4.29 17.10
N ARG A 75 17.88 -4.14 16.10
CA ARG A 75 17.54 -3.54 14.79
C ARG A 75 16.36 -4.26 14.11
N THR A 76 16.31 -5.59 14.24
CA THR A 76 15.21 -6.40 13.70
C THR A 76 13.86 -6.04 14.36
N LYS A 77 13.85 -5.82 15.69
CA LYS A 77 12.63 -5.39 16.39
C LYS A 77 12.15 -4.03 15.90
N VAL A 78 13.08 -3.11 15.61
CA VAL A 78 12.73 -1.79 15.04
C VAL A 78 12.08 -1.95 13.67
N ILE A 79 12.65 -2.77 12.78
CA ILE A 79 12.08 -3.03 11.43
C ILE A 79 10.68 -3.63 11.54
N LEU A 80 10.50 -4.65 12.39
CA LEU A 80 9.20 -5.29 12.59
C LEU A 80 8.17 -4.33 13.16
N ALA A 81 8.54 -3.49 14.14
CA ALA A 81 7.65 -2.47 14.67
C ALA A 81 7.21 -1.50 13.56
N LYS A 82 8.16 -1.01 12.74
CA LYS A 82 7.84 -0.12 11.62
C LYS A 82 6.97 -0.78 10.55
N PHE A 83 7.20 -2.06 10.29
CA PHE A 83 6.33 -2.81 9.38
C PHE A 83 4.90 -2.93 9.92
N ILE A 84 4.74 -3.18 11.23
CA ILE A 84 3.42 -3.20 11.88
C ILE A 84 2.77 -1.82 11.84
N ASP A 85 3.52 -0.75 12.11
CA ASP A 85 3.02 0.63 12.03
C ASP A 85 2.49 0.94 10.62
N THR A 86 3.24 0.58 9.56
CA THR A 86 2.78 0.77 8.18
C THR A 86 1.55 -0.08 7.85
N LEU A 87 1.48 -1.30 8.37
CA LEU A 87 0.36 -2.21 8.19
C LEU A 87 -0.93 -1.68 8.83
N VAL A 88 -0.84 -1.17 10.06
CA VAL A 88 -1.99 -0.58 10.78
C VAL A 88 -2.46 0.70 10.08
N LEU A 89 -1.52 1.59 9.72
CA LEU A 89 -1.87 2.85 9.04
C LEU A 89 -2.47 2.60 7.65
N SER A 90 -1.90 1.69 6.85
CA SER A 90 -2.45 1.37 5.53
C SER A 90 -3.85 0.76 5.63
N LEU A 91 -4.09 -0.10 6.63
CA LEU A 91 -5.42 -0.65 6.90
C LEU A 91 -6.42 0.45 7.28
N THR A 92 -6.00 1.38 8.14
CA THR A 92 -6.85 2.52 8.56
C THR A 92 -7.27 3.37 7.36
N PHE A 93 -6.34 3.67 6.44
CA PHE A 93 -6.66 4.39 5.21
C PHE A 93 -7.59 3.60 4.29
N CYS A 94 -7.36 2.30 4.10
CA CYS A 94 -8.25 1.46 3.29
C CYS A 94 -9.67 1.39 3.87
N LEU A 95 -9.82 1.28 5.20
CA LEU A 95 -11.13 1.32 5.86
C LEU A 95 -11.80 2.69 5.70
N PHE A 96 -11.02 3.77 5.79
CA PHE A 96 -11.54 5.11 5.56
C PHE A 96 -12.10 5.26 4.13
N PHE A 97 -11.37 4.81 3.10
CA PHE A 97 -11.84 4.85 1.71
C PHE A 97 -13.08 3.99 1.50
N LEU A 98 -13.10 2.79 2.07
CA LEU A 98 -14.26 1.90 2.01
C LEU A 98 -15.52 2.56 2.59
N LEU A 99 -15.39 3.27 3.73
CA LEU A 99 -16.50 4.01 4.33
C LEU A 99 -16.96 5.17 3.43
N MET A 100 -16.01 5.88 2.80
CA MET A 100 -16.34 6.96 1.87
C MET A 100 -17.11 6.46 0.64
N ASP A 101 -16.70 5.33 0.08
CA ASP A 101 -17.40 4.71 -1.04
C ASP A 101 -18.79 4.22 -0.64
N GLN A 102 -18.94 3.65 0.58
CA GLN A 102 -20.26 3.26 1.08
C GLN A 102 -21.22 4.45 1.17
N ILE A 103 -20.76 5.59 1.68
CA ILE A 103 -21.56 6.84 1.72
C ILE A 103 -21.95 7.27 0.32
N THR A 104 -21.06 7.10 -0.66
CA THR A 104 -21.35 7.42 -2.06
C THR A 104 -22.42 6.50 -2.63
N PHE A 105 -22.36 5.20 -2.38
CA PHE A 105 -23.41 4.25 -2.80
C PHE A 105 -24.77 4.59 -2.20
N ASP A 106 -24.81 4.87 -0.89
CA ASP A 106 -26.05 5.24 -0.20
C ASP A 106 -26.66 6.52 -0.78
N ARG A 107 -25.83 7.52 -1.09
CA ARG A 107 -26.30 8.77 -1.68
C ARG A 107 -26.94 8.59 -3.05
N PHE A 108 -26.39 7.73 -3.89
CA PHE A 108 -26.91 7.44 -5.22
C PHE A 108 -28.00 6.36 -5.21
N SER A 109 -28.42 5.89 -4.04
CA SER A 109 -29.44 4.84 -3.87
C SER A 109 -29.08 3.55 -4.64
N VAL A 110 -27.79 3.25 -4.76
CA VAL A 110 -27.29 2.03 -5.39
C VAL A 110 -27.43 0.88 -4.40
N VAL A 111 -28.43 0.02 -4.60
CA VAL A 111 -28.59 -1.18 -3.76
C VAL A 111 -27.64 -2.26 -4.25
N LEU A 112 -26.58 -2.52 -3.50
CA LEU A 112 -25.61 -3.54 -3.80
C LEU A 112 -26.12 -4.93 -3.42
N THR A 113 -25.96 -5.89 -4.33
CA THR A 113 -26.18 -7.31 -4.05
C THR A 113 -25.05 -7.85 -3.16
N LYS A 114 -25.29 -8.96 -2.45
CA LYS A 114 -24.25 -9.60 -1.62
C LYS A 114 -22.97 -9.92 -2.40
N VAL A 115 -23.11 -10.33 -3.67
CA VAL A 115 -21.98 -10.63 -4.55
C VAL A 115 -21.16 -9.36 -4.86
N GLN A 116 -21.84 -8.24 -5.13
CA GLN A 116 -21.20 -6.96 -5.40
C GLN A 116 -20.48 -6.42 -4.16
N ILE A 117 -21.06 -6.54 -2.97
CA ILE A 117 -20.39 -6.18 -1.71
C ILE A 117 -19.11 -6.99 -1.51
N LEU A 118 -19.16 -8.31 -1.71
CA LEU A 118 -17.98 -9.18 -1.59
C LEU A 118 -16.89 -8.80 -2.60
N ARG A 119 -17.28 -8.45 -3.83
CA ARG A 119 -16.35 -8.01 -4.88
C ARG A 119 -15.67 -6.67 -4.52
N VAL A 120 -16.40 -5.72 -3.96
CA VAL A 120 -15.82 -4.46 -3.46
C VAL A 120 -14.86 -4.73 -2.31
N LEU A 121 -15.24 -5.56 -1.33
CA LEU A 121 -14.38 -5.93 -0.20
C LEU A 121 -13.10 -6.64 -0.64
N SER A 122 -13.19 -7.57 -1.60
CA SER A 122 -12.01 -8.27 -2.14
C SER A 122 -11.06 -7.31 -2.86
N ALA A 123 -11.60 -6.31 -3.59
CA ALA A 123 -10.81 -5.28 -4.25
C ALA A 123 -10.07 -4.39 -3.23
N TYR A 124 -10.72 -3.98 -2.14
CA TYR A 124 -10.08 -3.23 -1.06
C TYR A 124 -9.01 -4.04 -0.32
N LEU A 125 -9.26 -5.32 -0.08
CA LEU A 125 -8.27 -6.21 0.54
C LEU A 125 -7.03 -6.36 -0.36
N ALA A 126 -7.22 -6.56 -1.66
CA ALA A 126 -6.11 -6.62 -2.61
C ALA A 126 -5.33 -5.29 -2.68
N CYS A 127 -6.03 -4.15 -2.67
CA CYS A 127 -5.42 -2.83 -2.61
C CYS A 127 -4.56 -2.66 -1.35
N TRP A 128 -5.08 -3.03 -0.18
CA TRP A 128 -4.35 -2.98 1.09
C TRP A 128 -3.07 -3.83 1.05
N LEU A 129 -3.14 -5.06 0.54
CA LEU A 129 -1.97 -5.91 0.36
C LEU A 129 -0.93 -5.26 -0.56
N LYS A 130 -1.35 -4.66 -1.67
CA LYS A 130 -0.45 -3.94 -2.58
C LYS A 130 0.22 -2.74 -1.92
N ILE A 131 -0.56 -1.89 -1.21
CA ILE A 131 -0.03 -0.73 -0.47
C ILE A 131 1.04 -1.19 0.52
N GLN A 132 0.76 -2.23 1.29
CA GLN A 132 1.72 -2.79 2.24
C GLN A 132 2.98 -3.32 1.54
N GLY A 133 2.84 -3.92 0.36
CA GLY A 133 3.97 -4.35 -0.47
C GLY A 133 4.83 -3.17 -0.94
N PHE A 134 4.23 -2.10 -1.41
CA PHE A 134 4.95 -0.88 -1.79
C PHE A 134 5.66 -0.25 -0.59
N CYS A 135 5.01 -0.21 0.59
CA CYS A 135 5.62 0.26 1.82
C CYS A 135 6.82 -0.60 2.23
N ALA A 136 6.70 -1.92 2.19
CA ALA A 136 7.78 -2.83 2.53
C ALA A 136 8.97 -2.73 1.55
N PHE A 137 8.70 -2.61 0.25
CA PHE A 137 9.72 -2.37 -0.77
C PHE A 137 10.42 -1.02 -0.56
N ALA A 138 9.67 0.05 -0.38
CA ALA A 138 10.20 1.38 -0.18
C ALA A 138 11.02 1.51 1.12
N ALA A 139 10.68 0.75 2.17
CA ALA A 139 11.43 0.70 3.42
C ALA A 139 12.87 0.20 3.22
N ILE A 140 13.13 -0.68 2.24
CA ILE A 140 14.50 -1.11 1.89
C ILE A 140 15.38 0.10 1.59
N PHE A 141 14.87 1.05 0.80
CA PHE A 141 15.61 2.25 0.42
C PHE A 141 15.76 3.23 1.58
N VAL A 142 14.81 3.28 2.52
CA VAL A 142 14.96 4.06 3.76
C VAL A 142 16.13 3.53 4.58
N TYR A 143 16.22 2.23 4.78
CA TYR A 143 17.30 1.63 5.57
C TYR A 143 18.64 1.64 4.83
N LEU A 144 18.64 1.60 3.50
CA LEU A 144 19.84 1.72 2.69
C LEU A 144 20.44 3.13 2.76
N THR A 145 19.61 4.17 2.61
CA THR A 145 20.04 5.56 2.49
C THR A 145 19.95 6.36 3.76
N TRP A 146 19.22 5.87 4.76
CA TRP A 146 18.88 6.57 6.00
C TRP A 146 18.08 7.86 5.75
N ASN A 147 17.28 7.85 4.69
CA ASN A 147 16.49 9.00 4.25
C ASN A 147 15.07 8.59 3.88
N SER A 148 14.09 9.09 4.62
CA SER A 148 12.67 8.79 4.36
C SER A 148 12.19 9.32 3.01
N SER A 149 12.75 10.43 2.52
CA SER A 149 12.36 10.99 1.21
C SER A 149 12.75 10.07 0.06
N VAL A 150 13.91 9.38 0.16
CA VAL A 150 14.33 8.39 -0.85
C VAL A 150 13.38 7.20 -0.86
N GLY A 151 12.94 6.74 0.31
CA GLY A 151 11.92 5.69 0.42
C GLY A 151 10.60 6.10 -0.24
N VAL A 152 10.12 7.32 0.04
CA VAL A 152 8.91 7.85 -0.62
C VAL A 152 9.06 7.85 -2.13
N ILE A 153 10.15 8.40 -2.66
CA ILE A 153 10.40 8.45 -4.12
C ILE A 153 10.44 7.05 -4.71
N ALA A 154 11.16 6.10 -4.09
CA ALA A 154 11.23 4.72 -4.53
C ALA A 154 9.84 4.05 -4.55
N GLY A 155 9.04 4.29 -3.51
CA GLY A 155 7.67 3.80 -3.44
C GLY A 155 6.77 4.38 -4.53
N LEU A 156 6.81 5.70 -4.75
CA LEU A 156 6.03 6.36 -5.80
C LEU A 156 6.42 5.88 -7.20
N ILE A 157 7.71 5.73 -7.47
CA ILE A 157 8.21 5.17 -8.72
C ILE A 157 7.72 3.73 -8.89
N SER A 158 7.77 2.92 -7.84
CA SER A 158 7.28 1.53 -7.90
C SER A 158 5.79 1.46 -8.19
N ILE A 159 4.95 2.30 -7.60
CA ILE A 159 3.52 2.37 -7.90
C ILE A 159 3.28 2.78 -9.37
N ALA A 160 3.97 3.81 -9.83
CA ALA A 160 3.76 4.35 -11.18
C ALA A 160 4.23 3.41 -12.30
N PHE A 161 5.36 2.73 -12.11
CA PHE A 161 6.05 2.05 -13.20
C PHE A 161 6.11 0.53 -13.08
N SER A 162 5.78 -0.07 -11.91
CA SER A 162 5.92 -1.52 -11.71
C SER A 162 5.16 -2.34 -12.74
N LYS A 163 3.89 -2.00 -12.98
CA LYS A 163 3.07 -2.72 -13.96
C LYS A 163 3.63 -2.57 -15.37
N MET A 164 3.99 -1.36 -15.77
CA MET A 164 4.55 -1.09 -17.10
C MET A 164 5.86 -1.86 -17.35
N ILE A 165 6.74 -1.90 -16.35
CA ILE A 165 8.02 -2.63 -16.45
C ILE A 165 7.77 -4.13 -16.52
N LEU A 166 6.84 -4.65 -15.70
CA LEU A 166 6.52 -6.08 -15.68
C LEU A 166 5.84 -6.54 -16.96
N ASP A 167 4.91 -5.75 -17.51
CA ASP A 167 4.25 -6.02 -18.79
C ASP A 167 5.27 -5.97 -19.95
N TRP A 168 6.21 -5.02 -19.90
CA TRP A 168 7.31 -4.95 -20.89
C TRP A 168 8.22 -6.18 -20.82
N LEU A 169 8.63 -6.60 -19.61
CA LEU A 169 9.41 -7.81 -19.40
C LEU A 169 8.67 -9.06 -19.92
N GLN A 170 7.38 -9.18 -19.59
CA GLN A 170 6.56 -10.29 -20.04
C GLN A 170 6.44 -10.35 -21.57
N SER A 171 6.29 -9.21 -22.24
CA SER A 171 6.21 -9.16 -23.71
C SER A 171 7.50 -9.58 -24.40
N HIS A 172 8.68 -9.35 -23.77
CA HIS A 172 9.98 -9.70 -24.36
C HIS A 172 10.44 -11.12 -24.04
N THR A 173 10.05 -11.66 -22.88
CA THR A 173 10.54 -12.96 -22.40
C THR A 173 9.52 -14.07 -22.49
N HIS A 174 8.24 -13.75 -22.74
CA HIS A 174 7.07 -14.65 -22.70
C HIS A 174 6.87 -15.38 -21.35
N LEU A 175 7.56 -14.93 -20.27
CA LEU A 175 7.38 -15.44 -18.93
C LEU A 175 6.35 -14.59 -18.15
N PRO A 176 5.49 -15.19 -17.32
CA PRO A 176 4.45 -14.48 -16.60
C PRO A 176 5.03 -13.72 -15.38
N PHE A 177 5.92 -12.75 -15.62
CA PHE A 177 6.61 -12.01 -14.57
C PHE A 177 5.62 -11.28 -13.63
N TYR A 178 4.57 -10.70 -14.18
CA TYR A 178 3.56 -10.03 -13.37
C TYR A 178 2.96 -11.00 -12.33
N ASP A 179 2.56 -12.18 -12.77
CA ASP A 179 1.93 -13.18 -11.89
C ASP A 179 2.87 -13.71 -10.81
N LEU A 180 4.19 -13.63 -10.99
CA LEU A 180 5.18 -14.04 -9.99
C LEU A 180 5.44 -12.96 -8.93
N THR A 181 5.01 -11.72 -9.17
CA THR A 181 5.21 -10.62 -8.22
C THR A 181 4.14 -10.58 -7.15
N LEU A 182 4.41 -9.82 -6.09
CA LEU A 182 3.43 -9.51 -5.05
C LEU A 182 2.13 -8.90 -5.63
N LEU A 183 2.26 -8.01 -6.63
CA LEU A 183 1.12 -7.34 -7.25
C LEU A 183 0.22 -8.33 -7.98
N GLY A 184 0.81 -9.17 -8.83
CA GLY A 184 0.08 -10.20 -9.57
C GLY A 184 -0.55 -11.22 -8.64
N GLN A 185 0.15 -11.64 -7.59
CA GLN A 185 -0.39 -12.58 -6.61
C GLN A 185 -1.55 -12.00 -5.82
N ALA A 186 -1.52 -10.72 -5.46
CA ALA A 186 -2.66 -10.04 -4.82
C ALA A 186 -3.88 -9.97 -5.76
N ASP A 187 -3.66 -9.68 -7.06
CA ASP A 187 -4.73 -9.69 -8.06
C ASP A 187 -5.29 -11.09 -8.32
N GLN A 188 -4.43 -12.10 -8.38
CA GLN A 188 -4.85 -13.50 -8.51
C GLN A 188 -5.66 -13.95 -7.29
N ALA A 189 -5.23 -13.61 -6.08
CA ALA A 189 -5.99 -13.91 -4.86
C ALA A 189 -7.41 -13.34 -4.94
N ARG A 190 -7.57 -12.08 -5.39
CA ARG A 190 -8.86 -11.43 -5.58
C ARG A 190 -9.70 -12.16 -6.63
N ARG A 191 -9.14 -12.38 -7.83
CA ARG A 191 -9.84 -13.04 -8.94
C ARG A 191 -10.33 -14.44 -8.57
N GLN A 192 -9.49 -15.22 -7.87
CA GLN A 192 -9.85 -16.56 -7.42
C GLN A 192 -10.92 -16.50 -6.32
N PHE A 193 -10.84 -15.53 -5.40
CA PHE A 193 -11.89 -15.32 -4.39
C PHE A 193 -13.23 -14.98 -5.05
N ASP A 194 -13.25 -14.04 -6.00
CA ASP A 194 -14.45 -13.61 -6.72
C ASP A 194 -15.07 -14.76 -7.56
N ALA A 195 -14.23 -15.69 -8.03
CA ALA A 195 -14.65 -16.90 -8.75
C ALA A 195 -15.06 -18.07 -7.83
N GLY A 196 -14.95 -17.92 -6.50
CA GLY A 196 -15.22 -18.98 -5.53
C GLY A 196 -14.18 -20.11 -5.50
N ASN A 197 -13.01 -19.88 -6.05
CA ASN A 197 -11.90 -20.85 -6.12
C ASN A 197 -10.94 -20.71 -4.94
N ALA A 198 -9.93 -21.61 -4.86
CA ALA A 198 -8.89 -21.57 -3.84
C ALA A 198 -7.94 -20.36 -4.04
N TRP A 199 -7.95 -19.41 -3.13
CA TRP A 199 -7.16 -18.17 -3.16
C TRP A 199 -6.05 -18.14 -2.11
N VAL A 200 -6.07 -19.01 -1.12
CA VAL A 200 -5.18 -18.98 0.05
C VAL A 200 -3.69 -19.07 -0.34
N HIS A 201 -3.36 -19.89 -1.34
CA HIS A 201 -1.98 -20.03 -1.79
C HIS A 201 -1.39 -18.73 -2.35
N HIS A 202 -2.19 -17.90 -3.01
CA HIS A 202 -1.75 -16.58 -3.48
C HIS A 202 -1.42 -15.65 -2.32
N ILE A 203 -2.21 -15.68 -1.24
CA ILE A 203 -1.90 -14.91 -0.02
C ILE A 203 -0.60 -15.39 0.63
N LEU A 204 -0.33 -16.70 0.64
CA LEU A 204 0.95 -17.21 1.14
C LEU A 204 2.14 -16.69 0.33
N PHE A 205 2.01 -16.57 -1.00
CA PHE A 205 3.02 -15.94 -1.83
C PHE A 205 3.21 -14.44 -1.55
N VAL A 206 2.13 -13.70 -1.29
CA VAL A 206 2.21 -12.30 -0.86
C VAL A 206 2.97 -12.17 0.47
N LEU A 207 2.68 -13.03 1.44
CA LEU A 207 3.39 -13.06 2.71
C LEU A 207 4.88 -13.43 2.55
N LEU A 208 5.20 -14.33 1.62
CA LEU A 208 6.58 -14.64 1.28
C LEU A 208 7.32 -13.41 0.74
N TRP A 209 6.71 -12.62 -0.13
CA TRP A 209 7.28 -11.37 -0.62
C TRP A 209 7.52 -10.37 0.51
N TYR A 210 6.60 -10.24 1.47
CA TYR A 210 6.84 -9.40 2.64
C TYR A 210 8.04 -9.87 3.46
N ALA A 211 8.17 -11.18 3.67
CA ALA A 211 9.32 -11.74 4.36
C ALA A 211 10.64 -11.44 3.62
N VAL A 212 10.65 -11.52 2.29
CA VAL A 212 11.80 -11.16 1.45
C VAL A 212 12.16 -9.68 1.61
N PHE A 213 11.19 -8.76 1.52
CA PHE A 213 11.45 -7.33 1.68
C PHE A 213 11.93 -6.98 3.09
N LEU A 214 11.37 -7.60 4.12
CA LEU A 214 11.84 -7.45 5.50
C LEU A 214 13.27 -7.98 5.70
N ALA A 215 13.59 -9.11 5.08
CA ALA A 215 14.96 -9.66 5.11
C ALA A 215 15.97 -8.71 4.45
N PHE A 216 15.65 -8.14 3.30
CA PHE A 216 16.49 -7.13 2.66
C PHE A 216 16.64 -5.87 3.52
N SER A 217 15.54 -5.37 4.10
CA SER A 217 15.57 -4.26 5.04
C SER A 217 16.49 -4.54 6.22
N ALA A 218 16.43 -5.75 6.79
CA ALA A 218 17.29 -6.17 7.89
C ALA A 218 18.76 -6.27 7.47
N LEU A 219 19.05 -6.79 6.28
CA LEU A 219 20.42 -6.90 5.77
C LEU A 219 21.05 -5.51 5.62
N PHE A 220 20.36 -4.56 5.00
CA PHE A 220 20.89 -3.20 4.82
C PHE A 220 21.00 -2.46 6.15
N PHE A 221 20.01 -2.57 7.01
CA PHE A 221 20.04 -1.93 8.32
C PHE A 221 21.15 -2.46 9.22
N ASN A 222 21.42 -3.77 9.20
CA ASN A 222 22.48 -4.38 10.01
C ASN A 222 23.89 -4.02 9.54
N ARG A 223 24.07 -3.75 8.24
CA ARG A 223 25.37 -3.35 7.68
C ARG A 223 25.71 -1.88 7.93
N LYS A 224 24.75 -1.07 8.31
CA LYS A 224 24.98 0.36 8.52
C LYS A 224 25.61 0.60 9.88
N GLU A 225 26.78 1.26 9.89
CA GLU A 225 27.36 1.81 11.11
C GLU A 225 26.47 2.96 11.56
N LEU A 226 26.06 2.95 12.82
CA LEU A 226 25.33 4.04 13.45
C LEU A 226 26.34 4.75 14.37
N ASP A 227 26.52 6.05 14.12
CA ASP A 227 27.24 6.93 15.05
C ASP A 227 26.38 7.03 16.31
N LEU A 228 26.76 6.28 17.35
CA LEU A 228 26.11 6.21 18.67
C LEU A 228 26.71 7.24 19.61
#